data_a9f01153f22b3179fc97353c2cf7928c
#
_entry.id   a9f01153f22b3179fc97353c2cf7928c
#
_cell.length_a   1.000
_cell.length_b   1.000
_cell.length_c   1.000
_cell.angle_alpha   90.00
_cell.angle_beta   90.00
_cell.angle_gamma   90.00
#
_symmetry.space_group_name_H-M   'P 1'
#
loop_
_entity.id
_entity.type
_entity.pdbx_description
1 polymer ?
#
loop_
_entity_poly.entity_id
_entity_poly.type
_entity_poly.pdbx_seq_one_letter_code
_entity_poly.pdbx_strand_id
1 'polypeptide(L)'
;MPEDPTPLRAHNVLCLHGFRGEGYSEAFVERLQAVHARLNDNPSREVRLQAAPDVLCDACPHLAENGCSLGGAGHETHMRAQDAEVLRRLGCQDGEVLAWWAVLRLVADSVRGADLPAICTTCPWLSLGWCAEGIDALAARRAPGP
;
A
#
# COMPACT_ATOMS: atom_id res chain seq x y z
N MET A 1 8.09 -0.75 -25.35
CA MET A 1 8.87 -1.32 -24.22
C MET A 1 7.96 -1.46 -23.02
N PRO A 2 7.90 -2.66 -22.42
CA PRO A 2 7.13 -2.80 -21.20
C PRO A 2 7.77 -1.99 -20.08
N GLU A 3 6.94 -1.39 -19.25
CA GLU A 3 7.41 -0.68 -18.07
C GLU A 3 7.80 -1.70 -17.00
N ASP A 4 8.81 -1.35 -16.20
CA ASP A 4 9.14 -2.17 -15.03
C ASP A 4 8.01 -2.13 -14.02
N PRO A 5 7.71 -3.25 -13.33
CA PRO A 5 6.72 -3.25 -12.28
C PRO A 5 7.02 -2.19 -11.21
N THR A 6 6.00 -1.48 -10.78
CA THR A 6 6.14 -0.50 -9.68
C THR A 6 6.25 -1.27 -8.37
N PRO A 7 7.37 -1.14 -7.63
CA PRO A 7 7.47 -1.80 -6.34
C PRO A 7 6.60 -1.09 -5.31
N LEU A 8 5.77 -1.85 -4.61
CA LEU A 8 4.91 -1.35 -3.54
C LEU A 8 5.03 -2.27 -2.34
N ARG A 9 5.36 -1.69 -1.18
CA ARG A 9 5.32 -2.44 0.06
C ARG A 9 3.85 -2.83 0.32
N ALA A 10 3.63 -4.06 0.74
CA ALA A 10 2.29 -4.64 0.74
C ALA A 10 1.25 -3.81 1.51
N HIS A 11 1.62 -3.29 2.69
CA HIS A 11 0.64 -2.49 3.46
C HIS A 11 0.35 -1.13 2.81
N ASN A 12 1.27 -0.59 2.00
CA ASN A 12 1.03 0.68 1.30
C ASN A 12 -0.06 0.55 0.24
N VAL A 13 -0.30 -0.66 -0.27
CA VAL A 13 -1.43 -0.93 -1.17
C VAL A 13 -2.74 -0.53 -0.49
N LEU A 14 -2.87 -0.82 0.80
CA LEU A 14 -4.07 -0.45 1.56
C LEU A 14 -4.16 1.07 1.76
N CYS A 15 -3.02 1.73 2.00
CA CYS A 15 -2.96 3.17 2.20
C CYS A 15 -3.41 3.95 0.96
N LEU A 16 -3.16 3.42 -0.24
CA LEU A 16 -3.57 4.07 -1.49
C LEU A 16 -5.09 4.25 -1.59
N HIS A 17 -5.86 3.38 -0.95
CA HIS A 17 -7.32 3.46 -0.98
C HIS A 17 -7.89 4.55 -0.07
N GLY A 18 -7.12 4.95 0.94
CA GLY A 18 -7.55 5.98 1.88
C GLY A 18 -6.92 7.35 1.65
N PHE A 19 -6.10 7.49 0.61
CA PHE A 19 -5.38 8.73 0.36
C PHE A 19 -6.31 9.90 0.08
N ARG A 20 -6.17 10.98 0.86
CA ARG A 20 -6.95 12.22 0.72
C ARG A 20 -6.08 13.48 0.88
N GLY A 21 -4.82 13.40 0.42
CA GLY A 21 -3.90 14.54 0.42
C GLY A 21 -3.06 14.69 1.68
N GLU A 22 -3.15 13.77 2.63
CA GLU A 22 -2.34 13.77 3.86
C GLU A 22 -1.15 12.84 3.73
N GLY A 23 -0.01 13.26 4.27
CA GLY A 23 1.20 12.44 4.27
C GLY A 23 2.28 13.02 5.18
N TYR A 24 3.44 12.34 5.20
CA TYR A 24 4.56 12.70 6.08
C TYR A 24 5.31 13.96 5.64
N SER A 25 5.20 14.34 4.36
CA SER A 25 5.83 15.54 3.81
C SER A 25 5.20 15.87 2.46
N GLU A 26 5.48 17.06 1.93
CA GLU A 26 5.01 17.44 0.59
C GLU A 26 5.55 16.48 -0.47
N ALA A 27 6.84 16.12 -0.39
CA ALA A 27 7.46 15.19 -1.34
C ALA A 27 6.80 13.82 -1.30
N PHE A 28 6.46 13.33 -0.10
CA PHE A 28 5.75 12.06 0.07
C PHE A 28 4.35 12.13 -0.54
N VAL A 29 3.61 13.21 -0.27
CA VAL A 29 2.25 13.41 -0.80
C VAL A 29 2.27 13.47 -2.33
N GLU A 30 3.21 14.20 -2.91
CA GLU A 30 3.36 14.29 -4.36
C GLU A 30 3.64 12.92 -4.98
N ARG A 31 4.53 12.13 -4.36
CA ARG A 31 4.86 10.79 -4.83
C ARG A 31 3.66 9.86 -4.74
N LEU A 32 2.97 9.88 -3.62
CA LEU A 32 1.78 9.07 -3.39
C LEU A 32 0.68 9.40 -4.40
N GLN A 33 0.45 10.69 -4.62
CA GLN A 33 -0.55 11.16 -5.58
C GLN A 33 -0.19 10.72 -7.01
N ALA A 34 1.07 10.84 -7.39
CA ALA A 34 1.54 10.45 -8.73
C ALA A 34 1.38 8.94 -8.96
N VAL A 35 1.77 8.12 -7.98
CA VAL A 35 1.64 6.67 -8.06
C VAL A 35 0.17 6.27 -8.12
N HIS A 36 -0.66 6.83 -7.27
CA HIS A 36 -2.09 6.57 -7.22
C HIS A 36 -2.76 6.89 -8.57
N ALA A 37 -2.48 8.08 -9.11
CA ALA A 37 -3.04 8.51 -10.39
C ALA A 37 -2.58 7.61 -11.53
N ARG A 38 -1.29 7.27 -11.56
CA ARG A 38 -0.70 6.45 -12.62
C ARG A 38 -1.31 5.04 -12.66
N LEU A 39 -1.49 4.41 -11.50
CA LEU A 39 -2.05 3.07 -11.43
C LEU A 39 -3.52 3.06 -11.78
N ASN A 40 -4.28 4.04 -11.31
CA ASN A 40 -5.71 4.11 -11.58
C ASN A 40 -6.03 4.58 -13.01
N ASP A 41 -5.12 5.34 -13.63
CA ASP A 41 -5.25 5.73 -15.03
C ASP A 41 -5.12 4.54 -15.97
N ASN A 42 -4.22 3.60 -15.64
CA ASN A 42 -4.04 2.37 -16.42
C ASN A 42 -3.88 1.17 -15.48
N PRO A 43 -4.99 0.54 -15.06
CA PRO A 43 -4.92 -0.59 -14.11
C PRO A 43 -4.25 -1.85 -14.66
N SER A 44 -3.90 -1.89 -15.93
CA SER A 44 -3.10 -2.99 -16.50
C SER A 44 -1.61 -2.87 -16.15
N ARG A 45 -1.16 -1.75 -15.59
CA ARG A 45 0.22 -1.60 -15.14
C ARG A 45 0.53 -2.58 -14.02
N GLU A 46 1.72 -3.12 -14.07
CA GLU A 46 2.15 -4.12 -13.10
C GLU A 46 2.76 -3.49 -11.85
N VAL A 47 2.50 -4.11 -10.72
CA VAL A 47 3.12 -3.79 -9.45
C VAL A 47 3.82 -5.02 -8.90
N ARG A 48 4.89 -4.80 -8.14
CA ARG A 48 5.55 -5.86 -7.37
C ARG A 48 5.22 -5.65 -5.91
N LEU A 49 4.48 -6.59 -5.34
CA LEU A 49 4.14 -6.56 -3.91
C LEU A 49 5.35 -7.06 -3.12
N GLN A 50 5.78 -6.32 -2.12
CA GLN A 50 6.99 -6.68 -1.38
C GLN A 50 6.93 -6.31 0.09
N ALA A 51 7.72 -7.02 0.88
CA ALA A 51 7.92 -6.75 2.30
C ALA A 51 9.23 -5.98 2.47
N ALA A 52 9.29 -4.79 1.89
CA ALA A 52 10.48 -3.93 1.90
C ALA A 52 10.08 -2.51 1.52
N PRO A 53 10.91 -1.50 1.81
CA PRO A 53 10.66 -0.13 1.36
C PRO A 53 10.43 -0.04 -0.14
N ASP A 54 9.56 0.86 -0.57
CA ASP A 54 9.12 0.99 -1.96
C ASP A 54 9.30 2.41 -2.51
N VAL A 55 8.67 2.69 -3.66
CA VAL A 55 8.76 4.01 -4.31
C VAL A 55 8.16 5.14 -3.46
N LEU A 56 7.20 4.82 -2.58
CA LEU A 56 6.63 5.80 -1.66
C LEU A 56 7.62 6.10 -0.53
N CYS A 57 8.32 5.08 -0.06
CA CYS A 57 9.33 5.23 0.98
C CYS A 57 10.50 6.09 0.53
N ASP A 58 10.86 6.06 -0.76
CA ASP A 58 11.95 6.88 -1.31
C ASP A 58 11.69 8.37 -1.11
N ALA A 59 10.43 8.79 -1.06
CA ALA A 59 10.03 10.18 -0.83
C ALA A 59 9.65 10.46 0.63
N CYS A 60 9.72 9.47 1.49
CA CYS A 60 9.30 9.59 2.89
C CYS A 60 10.45 10.10 3.76
N PRO A 61 10.22 11.12 4.64
CA PRO A 61 11.26 11.63 5.52
C PRO A 61 11.69 10.64 6.60
N HIS A 62 10.94 9.57 6.80
CA HIS A 62 11.25 8.53 7.79
C HIS A 62 12.10 7.40 7.23
N LEU A 63 12.43 7.41 5.93
CA LEU A 63 13.32 6.40 5.37
C LEU A 63 14.75 6.64 5.84
N ALA A 64 15.34 5.62 6.44
CA ALA A 64 16.71 5.62 6.91
C ALA A 64 17.50 4.51 6.20
N GLU A 65 18.82 4.45 6.46
CA GLU A 65 19.69 3.45 5.84
C GLU A 65 19.19 2.01 6.01
N ASN A 66 18.60 1.71 7.17
CA ASN A 66 18.10 0.37 7.50
C ASN A 66 16.59 0.21 7.25
N GLY A 67 15.97 1.14 6.55
CA GLY A 67 14.54 1.10 6.23
C GLY A 67 13.72 2.14 6.99
N CYS A 68 12.48 1.82 7.30
CA CYS A 68 11.57 2.75 7.95
C CYS A 68 11.99 3.05 9.39
N SER A 69 12.12 4.34 9.72
CA SER A 69 12.49 4.81 11.06
C SER A 69 11.36 5.51 11.81
N LEU A 70 10.12 5.48 11.29
CA LEU A 70 8.97 6.18 11.87
C LEU A 70 8.77 5.87 13.36
N GLY A 71 8.89 4.61 13.75
CA GLY A 71 8.78 4.13 15.14
C GLY A 71 10.12 3.96 15.85
N GLY A 72 11.21 4.52 15.30
CA GLY A 72 12.54 4.41 15.87
C GLY A 72 13.36 3.26 15.29
N ALA A 73 14.49 2.95 15.95
CA ALA A 73 15.36 1.87 15.50
C ALA A 73 14.63 0.52 15.54
N GLY A 74 14.78 -0.27 14.48
CA GLY A 74 14.12 -1.58 14.38
C GLY A 74 12.69 -1.53 13.89
N HIS A 75 12.14 -0.35 13.62
CA HIS A 75 10.76 -0.23 13.14
C HIS A 75 10.54 -0.90 11.78
N GLU A 76 11.57 -0.97 10.96
CA GLU A 76 11.49 -1.66 9.66
C GLU A 76 11.10 -3.14 9.84
N THR A 77 11.60 -3.80 10.88
CA THR A 77 11.21 -5.19 11.18
C THR A 77 9.71 -5.29 11.43
N HIS A 78 9.14 -4.32 12.16
CA HIS A 78 7.70 -4.26 12.41
C HIS A 78 6.94 -4.02 11.09
N MET A 79 7.45 -3.15 10.23
CA MET A 79 6.83 -2.86 8.93
C MET A 79 6.87 -4.08 8.02
N ARG A 80 7.95 -4.85 8.03
CA ARG A 80 8.05 -6.09 7.24
C ARG A 80 7.06 -7.14 7.73
N ALA A 81 6.85 -7.22 9.04
CA ALA A 81 5.83 -8.12 9.61
C ALA A 81 4.42 -7.71 9.19
N GLN A 82 4.15 -6.40 9.15
CA GLN A 82 2.88 -5.87 8.66
C GLN A 82 2.67 -6.18 7.19
N ASP A 83 3.71 -6.00 6.36
CA ASP A 83 3.67 -6.37 4.95
C ASP A 83 3.39 -7.85 4.76
N ALA A 84 4.06 -8.70 5.55
CA ALA A 84 3.86 -10.15 5.47
C ALA A 84 2.42 -10.53 5.80
N GLU A 85 1.80 -9.87 6.77
CA GLU A 85 0.40 -10.10 7.11
C GLU A 85 -0.53 -9.72 5.96
N VAL A 86 -0.27 -8.60 5.30
CA VAL A 86 -1.06 -8.20 4.12
C VAL A 86 -0.89 -9.22 3.00
N LEU A 87 0.35 -9.62 2.70
CA LEU A 87 0.62 -10.64 1.67
C LEU A 87 -0.12 -11.94 1.96
N ARG A 88 -0.11 -12.36 3.23
CA ARG A 88 -0.82 -13.57 3.65
C ARG A 88 -2.32 -13.45 3.38
N ARG A 89 -2.92 -12.32 3.74
CA ARG A 89 -4.36 -12.08 3.53
C ARG A 89 -4.73 -12.06 2.06
N LEU A 90 -3.84 -11.54 1.22
CA LEU A 90 -4.05 -11.50 -0.24
C LEU A 90 -3.70 -12.83 -0.93
N GLY A 91 -3.04 -13.73 -0.24
CA GLY A 91 -2.57 -14.99 -0.85
C GLY A 91 -1.41 -14.79 -1.80
N CYS A 92 -0.60 -13.77 -1.58
CA CYS A 92 0.54 -13.42 -2.43
C CYS A 92 1.87 -13.71 -1.74
N GLN A 93 2.91 -13.91 -2.56
CA GLN A 93 4.29 -14.09 -2.08
C GLN A 93 5.02 -12.74 -2.15
N ASP A 94 6.06 -12.60 -1.31
CA ASP A 94 6.95 -11.45 -1.36
C ASP A 94 7.62 -11.39 -2.74
N GLY A 95 7.50 -10.23 -3.40
CA GLY A 95 8.06 -10.03 -4.73
C GLY A 95 7.15 -10.43 -5.89
N GLU A 96 5.93 -10.86 -5.61
CA GLU A 96 5.00 -11.27 -6.66
C GLU A 96 4.56 -10.08 -7.51
N VAL A 97 4.56 -10.27 -8.84
CA VAL A 97 4.19 -9.23 -9.81
C VAL A 97 2.79 -9.50 -10.33
N LEU A 98 1.94 -8.48 -10.25
CA LEU A 98 0.53 -8.55 -10.65
C LEU A 98 0.13 -7.24 -11.33
N ALA A 99 -0.85 -7.30 -12.24
CA ALA A 99 -1.49 -6.10 -12.73
C ALA A 99 -2.24 -5.40 -11.58
N TRP A 100 -2.27 -4.07 -11.60
CA TRP A 100 -2.94 -3.31 -10.54
C TRP A 100 -4.41 -3.72 -10.35
N TRP A 101 -5.13 -3.97 -11.45
CA TRP A 101 -6.53 -4.42 -11.35
C TRP A 101 -6.65 -5.75 -10.59
N ALA A 102 -5.68 -6.64 -10.73
CA ALA A 102 -5.68 -7.92 -10.01
C ALA A 102 -5.45 -7.70 -8.51
N VAL A 103 -4.56 -6.77 -8.17
CA VAL A 103 -4.34 -6.38 -6.76
C VAL A 103 -5.62 -5.82 -6.16
N LEU A 104 -6.31 -4.94 -6.89
CA LEU A 104 -7.57 -4.36 -6.42
C LEU A 104 -8.62 -5.43 -6.14
N ARG A 105 -8.70 -6.45 -7.00
CA ARG A 105 -9.62 -7.58 -6.77
C ARG A 105 -9.27 -8.36 -5.52
N LEU A 106 -7.99 -8.65 -5.32
CA LEU A 106 -7.55 -9.37 -4.14
C LEU A 106 -7.87 -8.59 -2.87
N VAL A 107 -7.63 -7.29 -2.87
CA VAL A 107 -7.97 -6.43 -1.73
C VAL A 107 -9.49 -6.44 -1.50
N ALA A 108 -10.28 -6.26 -2.55
CA ALA A 108 -11.74 -6.25 -2.45
C ALA A 108 -12.30 -7.56 -1.89
N ASP A 109 -11.68 -8.69 -2.24
CA ASP A 109 -12.14 -10.01 -1.83
C ASP A 109 -11.63 -10.41 -0.44
N SER A 110 -10.51 -9.85 0.01
CA SER A 110 -9.76 -10.39 1.15
C SER A 110 -9.68 -9.46 2.35
N VAL A 111 -9.86 -8.15 2.18
CA VAL A 111 -9.67 -7.16 3.25
C VAL A 111 -10.90 -6.26 3.37
N ARG A 112 -11.29 -6.00 4.61
CA ARG A 112 -12.35 -5.03 4.94
C ARG A 112 -11.78 -3.98 5.87
N GLY A 113 -12.46 -2.84 5.97
CA GLY A 113 -12.05 -1.77 6.86
C GLY A 113 -11.88 -2.23 8.31
N ALA A 114 -12.72 -3.15 8.75
CA ALA A 114 -12.67 -3.69 10.11
C ALA A 114 -11.40 -4.51 10.39
N ASP A 115 -10.67 -4.94 9.36
CA ASP A 115 -9.42 -5.70 9.51
C ASP A 115 -8.22 -4.80 9.81
N LEU A 116 -8.31 -3.51 9.49
CA LEU A 116 -7.17 -2.59 9.56
C LEU A 116 -6.56 -2.44 10.97
N PRO A 117 -7.34 -2.41 12.06
CA PRO A 117 -6.73 -2.35 13.38
C PRO A 117 -5.78 -3.50 13.69
N ALA A 118 -6.03 -4.67 13.10
CA ALA A 118 -5.15 -5.83 13.27
C ALA A 118 -3.93 -5.79 12.34
N ILE A 119 -4.03 -5.06 11.22
CA ILE A 119 -2.95 -4.95 10.22
C ILE A 119 -2.09 -3.72 10.49
N CYS A 120 -2.72 -2.56 10.67
CA CYS A 120 -2.06 -1.25 10.74
C CYS A 120 -1.94 -0.76 12.17
N THR A 121 -1.42 -1.59 13.07
CA THR A 121 -1.43 -1.34 14.51
C THR A 121 -0.73 -0.06 14.95
N THR A 122 0.25 0.41 14.18
CA THR A 122 1.03 1.61 14.51
C THR A 122 0.84 2.75 13.51
N CYS A 123 -0.10 2.62 12.57
CA CYS A 123 -0.32 3.64 11.55
C CYS A 123 -0.95 4.89 12.16
N PRO A 124 -0.30 6.08 12.05
CA PRO A 124 -0.86 7.31 12.62
C PRO A 124 -2.16 7.76 11.96
N TRP A 125 -2.46 7.24 10.75
CA TRP A 125 -3.67 7.63 10.02
C TRP A 125 -4.85 6.70 10.23
N LEU A 126 -4.65 5.60 10.95
CA LEU A 126 -5.72 4.62 11.19
C LEU A 126 -6.95 5.26 11.83
N SER A 127 -6.74 6.16 12.79
CA SER A 127 -7.83 6.84 13.51
C SER A 127 -8.65 7.79 12.65
N LEU A 128 -8.14 8.19 11.47
CA LEU A 128 -8.89 9.05 10.55
C LEU A 128 -10.02 8.29 9.85
N GLY A 129 -9.93 6.97 9.75
CA GLY A 129 -10.95 6.14 9.13
C GLY A 129 -10.97 6.14 7.61
N TRP A 130 -10.11 6.91 6.96
CA TRP A 130 -10.12 7.06 5.51
C TRP A 130 -9.73 5.77 4.78
N CYS A 131 -8.74 5.05 5.31
CA CYS A 131 -8.31 3.78 4.70
C CYS A 131 -9.43 2.74 4.78
N ALA A 132 -10.10 2.66 5.94
CA ALA A 132 -11.22 1.74 6.13
C ALA A 132 -12.36 2.07 5.16
N GLU A 133 -12.72 3.35 5.04
CA GLU A 133 -13.76 3.79 4.11
C GLU A 133 -13.39 3.46 2.66
N GLY A 134 -12.14 3.71 2.26
CA GLY A 134 -11.67 3.44 0.90
C GLY A 134 -11.69 1.96 0.55
N ILE A 135 -11.29 1.11 1.47
CA ILE A 135 -11.29 -0.35 1.29
C ILE A 135 -12.71 -0.88 1.20
N ASP A 136 -13.59 -0.43 2.09
CA ASP A 136 -14.99 -0.86 2.08
C ASP A 136 -15.72 -0.38 0.82
N ALA A 137 -15.40 0.83 0.34
CA ALA A 137 -15.94 1.35 -0.91
C ALA A 137 -15.47 0.52 -2.11
N LEU A 138 -14.21 0.08 -2.12
CA LEU A 138 -13.68 -0.78 -3.17
C LEU A 138 -14.44 -2.11 -3.23
N ALA A 139 -14.69 -2.73 -2.08
CA ALA A 139 -15.44 -3.97 -1.99
C ALA A 139 -16.87 -3.80 -2.50
N ALA A 140 -17.52 -2.68 -2.16
CA ALA A 140 -18.90 -2.40 -2.56
C ALA A 140 -19.05 -2.15 -4.06
N ARG A 141 -18.03 -1.54 -4.70
CA ARG A 141 -18.10 -1.20 -6.13
C ARG A 141 -17.67 -2.33 -7.05
N ARG A 142 -17.15 -3.42 -6.53
CA ARG A 142 -16.39 -4.46 -7.23
C ARG A 142 -15.10 -3.88 -7.84
N ALA A 143 -14.01 -4.60 -7.72
CA ALA A 143 -12.74 -4.20 -8.28
C ALA A 143 -12.79 -4.22 -9.82
N PRO A 144 -12.09 -3.28 -10.51
CA PRO A 144 -12.06 -3.24 -11.96
C PRO A 144 -11.41 -4.48 -12.55
N GLY A 145 -11.82 -4.82 -13.79
CA GLY A 145 -11.19 -5.87 -14.58
C GLY A 145 -10.07 -5.32 -15.45
N PRO A 146 -9.47 -6.19 -16.26
CA PRO A 146 -8.41 -5.78 -17.18
C PRO A 146 -8.88 -4.79 -18.24
#